data_a20c145b23d73ece47613d7ac6f3b109
#
_entry.id   a20c145b23d73ece47613d7ac6f3b109
#
_cell.length_a   1.000
_cell.length_b   1.000
_cell.length_c   1.000
_cell.angle_alpha   90.00
_cell.angle_beta   90.00
_cell.angle_gamma   90.00
#
_symmetry.space_group_name_H-M   'P 1'
#
loop_
_entity.id
_entity.type
_entity.pdbx_description
1 polymer ?
#
loop_
_entity_poly.entity_id
_entity_poly.type
_entity_poly.pdbx_seq_one_letter_code
_entity_poly.pdbx_strand_id
1 'polypeptide(L)'
;FGYINAVNEAITDYRDVMADLFISLDLSDPERLGDAKPYFDNADITINIDHHISNPGFADINCVFPDSSSTCEVVYELFDDAFIDKEIAEALYTGIVHDTGVFQYSCAGKRTMEIAGILVEKGINKSRIIDESFYEKTYKQNLILGRCLLESYLCLENKCIVSVATAEIMKEYEADTEDLDGIVNQLRITKGVKAAVFIYELSDKEYKVSLRANGDVNVSRVAVIFGGGGHIKAAGCTLRGELSEELPKLISEVDKSIKEAGE
;
A
#
# COMPACT_ATOMS: atom_id res chain seq x y z
N PHE A 1 -1.47 -10.99 9.81
CA PHE A 1 -2.47 -11.92 9.22
C PHE A 1 -2.44 -13.34 9.84
N GLY A 2 -2.04 -13.47 11.12
CA GLY A 2 -1.92 -14.77 11.78
C GLY A 2 -3.23 -15.60 11.89
N TYR A 3 -4.38 -14.97 11.62
CA TYR A 3 -5.68 -15.67 11.56
C TYR A 3 -5.94 -16.37 10.22
N ILE A 4 -5.15 -16.11 9.17
CA ILE A 4 -5.19 -16.81 7.89
C ILE A 4 -4.17 -17.95 7.96
N ASN A 5 -4.64 -19.20 8.10
CA ASN A 5 -3.75 -20.37 8.28
C ASN A 5 -2.76 -20.52 7.14
N ALA A 6 -3.19 -20.28 5.90
CA ALA A 6 -2.34 -20.41 4.70
C ALA A 6 -1.12 -19.46 4.70
N VAL A 7 -1.16 -18.33 5.43
CA VAL A 7 0.00 -17.42 5.55
C VAL A 7 1.20 -18.11 6.20
N ASN A 8 0.94 -19.02 7.16
CA ASN A 8 1.99 -19.77 7.84
C ASN A 8 2.62 -20.86 6.94
N GLU A 9 1.96 -21.20 5.84
CA GLU A 9 2.42 -22.20 4.85
C GLU A 9 3.10 -21.54 3.64
N ALA A 10 3.08 -20.19 3.56
CA ALA A 10 3.72 -19.44 2.50
C ALA A 10 5.24 -19.71 2.49
N ILE A 11 5.74 -20.07 1.34
CA ILE A 11 7.17 -20.38 1.13
C ILE A 11 7.86 -19.12 0.63
N THR A 12 8.86 -18.66 1.37
CA THR A 12 9.75 -17.56 0.98
C THR A 12 11.12 -18.08 0.50
N ASP A 13 11.34 -19.38 0.60
CA ASP A 13 12.57 -20.05 0.20
C ASP A 13 12.36 -20.72 -1.17
N TYR A 14 12.94 -20.13 -2.20
CA TYR A 14 12.79 -20.57 -3.58
C TYR A 14 13.62 -21.84 -3.83
N ARG A 15 12.94 -22.87 -4.31
CA ARG A 15 13.55 -24.17 -4.63
C ARG A 15 13.65 -24.34 -6.14
N ASP A 16 14.57 -25.20 -6.55
CA ASP A 16 14.73 -25.59 -7.95
C ASP A 16 13.56 -26.52 -8.37
N VAL A 17 12.39 -25.93 -8.62
CA VAL A 17 11.15 -26.64 -9.01
C VAL A 17 10.67 -26.07 -10.33
N MET A 18 10.40 -26.94 -11.30
CA MET A 18 9.66 -26.58 -12.52
C MET A 18 8.18 -26.52 -12.17
N ALA A 19 7.51 -25.44 -12.55
CA ALA A 19 6.08 -25.29 -12.38
C ALA A 19 5.35 -25.49 -13.71
N ASP A 20 4.34 -26.35 -13.74
CA ASP A 20 3.46 -26.48 -14.92
C ASP A 20 2.60 -25.24 -15.09
N LEU A 21 2.24 -24.60 -13.97
CA LEU A 21 1.42 -23.39 -13.93
C LEU A 21 1.99 -22.41 -12.92
N PHE A 22 2.14 -21.15 -13.32
CA PHE A 22 2.47 -20.03 -12.45
C PHE A 22 1.30 -19.03 -12.44
N ILE A 23 0.82 -18.69 -11.25
CA ILE A 23 -0.22 -17.68 -11.07
C ILE A 23 0.36 -16.52 -10.29
N SER A 24 0.38 -15.34 -10.89
CA SER A 24 0.69 -14.09 -10.20
C SER A 24 -0.59 -13.36 -9.80
N LEU A 25 -0.63 -12.87 -8.57
CA LEU A 25 -1.76 -12.11 -8.00
C LEU A 25 -1.29 -10.72 -7.61
N ASP A 26 -2.09 -9.70 -7.93
CA ASP A 26 -1.89 -8.30 -7.50
C ASP A 26 -0.53 -7.73 -7.96
N LEU A 27 -0.15 -8.06 -9.17
CA LEU A 27 1.14 -7.71 -9.74
C LEU A 27 0.97 -7.10 -11.13
N SER A 28 1.30 -5.82 -11.25
CA SER A 28 1.20 -5.07 -12.53
C SER A 28 2.50 -5.02 -13.34
N ASP A 29 3.61 -5.49 -12.77
CA ASP A 29 4.94 -5.42 -13.39
C ASP A 29 5.72 -6.71 -13.11
N PRO A 30 6.15 -7.45 -14.13
CA PRO A 30 6.91 -8.69 -13.95
C PRO A 30 8.27 -8.49 -13.27
N GLU A 31 8.83 -7.28 -13.27
CA GLU A 31 10.07 -7.01 -12.53
C GLU A 31 9.87 -7.12 -11.00
N ARG A 32 8.64 -6.94 -10.53
CA ARG A 32 8.28 -7.10 -9.12
C ARG A 32 8.18 -8.56 -8.66
N LEU A 33 8.28 -9.52 -9.58
CA LEU A 33 8.37 -10.94 -9.24
C LEU A 33 9.65 -11.27 -8.43
N GLY A 34 10.69 -10.43 -8.53
CA GLY A 34 11.93 -10.63 -7.79
C GLY A 34 12.50 -12.04 -8.01
N ASP A 35 12.80 -12.74 -6.91
CA ASP A 35 13.36 -14.09 -6.95
C ASP A 35 12.38 -15.16 -7.44
N ALA A 36 11.08 -14.85 -7.56
CA ALA A 36 10.09 -15.75 -8.17
C ALA A 36 10.11 -15.71 -9.70
N LYS A 37 10.79 -14.73 -10.32
CA LYS A 37 10.83 -14.58 -11.79
C LYS A 37 11.27 -15.82 -12.53
N PRO A 38 12.29 -16.61 -12.11
CA PRO A 38 12.68 -17.83 -12.80
C PRO A 38 11.55 -18.88 -12.89
N TYR A 39 10.65 -18.94 -11.90
CA TYR A 39 9.48 -19.85 -11.95
C TYR A 39 8.47 -19.38 -12.99
N PHE A 40 8.24 -18.07 -13.06
CA PHE A 40 7.39 -17.49 -14.10
C PHE A 40 7.95 -17.75 -15.50
N ASP A 41 9.24 -17.48 -15.71
CA ASP A 41 9.90 -17.61 -17.03
C ASP A 41 9.98 -19.06 -17.52
N ASN A 42 9.90 -20.06 -16.63
CA ASN A 42 10.02 -21.49 -16.96
C ASN A 42 8.70 -22.27 -16.81
N ALA A 43 7.61 -21.64 -16.40
CA ALA A 43 6.31 -22.29 -16.31
C ALA A 43 5.75 -22.60 -17.72
N ASP A 44 5.06 -23.73 -17.87
CA ASP A 44 4.39 -24.08 -19.12
C ASP A 44 3.24 -23.11 -19.45
N ILE A 45 2.54 -22.62 -18.42
CA ILE A 45 1.44 -21.65 -18.53
C ILE A 45 1.59 -20.62 -17.41
N THR A 46 1.40 -19.35 -17.77
CA THR A 46 1.38 -18.24 -16.82
C THR A 46 0.03 -17.57 -16.78
N ILE A 47 -0.48 -17.26 -15.59
CA ILE A 47 -1.71 -16.50 -15.38
C ILE A 47 -1.39 -15.28 -14.51
N ASN A 48 -1.90 -14.13 -14.91
CA ASN A 48 -1.89 -12.92 -14.07
C ASN A 48 -3.32 -12.50 -13.74
N ILE A 49 -3.62 -12.35 -12.44
CA ILE A 49 -4.91 -11.84 -11.94
C ILE A 49 -4.61 -10.54 -11.20
N ASP A 50 -5.18 -9.42 -11.67
CA ASP A 50 -4.82 -8.10 -11.18
C ASP A 50 -5.95 -7.07 -11.38
N HIS A 51 -5.87 -5.97 -10.66
CA HIS A 51 -6.78 -4.83 -10.79
C HIS A 51 -6.05 -3.51 -11.11
N HIS A 52 -4.74 -3.52 -11.26
CA HIS A 52 -3.98 -2.29 -11.53
C HIS A 52 -4.20 -1.79 -12.97
N ILE A 53 -4.57 -0.53 -13.12
CA ILE A 53 -4.74 0.13 -14.41
C ILE A 53 -3.45 0.19 -15.25
N SER A 54 -2.29 0.11 -14.57
CA SER A 54 -0.97 0.13 -15.22
C SER A 54 -0.51 -1.24 -15.72
N ASN A 55 -1.29 -2.30 -15.49
CA ASN A 55 -0.92 -3.65 -15.89
C ASN A 55 -0.93 -3.80 -17.42
N PRO A 56 0.20 -4.15 -18.07
CA PRO A 56 0.30 -4.31 -19.51
C PRO A 56 -0.22 -5.65 -20.04
N GLY A 57 -0.55 -6.61 -19.16
CA GLY A 57 -0.89 -7.98 -19.54
C GLY A 57 0.34 -8.77 -19.94
N PHE A 58 1.17 -9.19 -18.99
CA PHE A 58 2.48 -9.79 -19.23
C PHE A 58 2.50 -11.34 -19.16
N ALA A 59 1.40 -11.97 -18.78
CA ALA A 59 1.25 -13.44 -18.72
C ALA A 59 0.58 -13.99 -19.99
N ASP A 60 0.57 -15.31 -20.15
CA ASP A 60 -0.16 -15.97 -21.25
C ASP A 60 -1.66 -15.73 -21.13
N ILE A 61 -2.19 -15.78 -19.90
CA ILE A 61 -3.59 -15.48 -19.57
C ILE A 61 -3.61 -14.32 -18.59
N ASN A 62 -4.34 -13.24 -18.94
CA ASN A 62 -4.43 -12.04 -18.13
C ASN A 62 -5.88 -11.76 -17.75
N CYS A 63 -6.17 -11.83 -16.45
CA CYS A 63 -7.46 -11.46 -15.84
C CYS A 63 -7.28 -10.10 -15.14
N VAL A 64 -7.22 -9.03 -15.92
CA VAL A 64 -6.97 -7.67 -15.42
C VAL A 64 -8.26 -6.86 -15.47
N PHE A 65 -8.75 -6.43 -14.30
CA PHE A 65 -10.01 -5.70 -14.15
C PHE A 65 -9.81 -4.39 -13.37
N PRO A 66 -9.42 -3.29 -14.04
CA PRO A 66 -9.08 -2.04 -13.38
C PRO A 66 -10.23 -1.34 -12.63
N ASP A 67 -11.46 -1.71 -12.92
CA ASP A 67 -12.66 -1.17 -12.25
C ASP A 67 -12.97 -1.91 -10.93
N SER A 68 -12.34 -3.05 -10.67
CA SER A 68 -12.48 -3.78 -9.42
C SER A 68 -11.73 -3.08 -8.29
N SER A 69 -12.27 -3.14 -7.07
CA SER A 69 -11.70 -2.47 -5.91
C SER A 69 -10.38 -3.08 -5.41
N SER A 70 -10.17 -4.35 -5.75
CA SER A 70 -9.01 -5.15 -5.33
C SER A 70 -8.85 -6.38 -6.21
N THR A 71 -7.66 -6.96 -6.22
CA THR A 71 -7.44 -8.27 -6.83
C THR A 71 -8.26 -9.36 -6.14
N CYS A 72 -8.54 -9.24 -4.85
CA CYS A 72 -9.42 -10.17 -4.13
C CYS A 72 -10.87 -10.12 -4.62
N GLU A 73 -11.38 -8.95 -5.05
CA GLU A 73 -12.67 -8.83 -5.73
C GLU A 73 -12.64 -9.56 -7.07
N VAL A 74 -11.58 -9.40 -7.87
CA VAL A 74 -11.40 -10.13 -9.14
C VAL A 74 -11.37 -11.63 -8.92
N VAL A 75 -10.62 -12.10 -7.93
CA VAL A 75 -10.55 -13.54 -7.58
C VAL A 75 -11.93 -14.07 -7.22
N TYR A 76 -12.70 -13.33 -6.40
CA TYR A 76 -14.07 -13.72 -6.05
C TYR A 76 -14.95 -13.91 -7.30
N GLU A 77 -14.86 -13.01 -8.28
CA GLU A 77 -15.66 -13.08 -9.53
C GLU A 77 -15.26 -14.23 -10.45
N LEU A 78 -14.04 -14.74 -10.33
CA LEU A 78 -13.55 -15.86 -11.13
C LEU A 78 -13.95 -17.23 -10.58
N PHE A 79 -14.37 -17.32 -9.32
CA PHE A 79 -14.72 -18.58 -8.67
C PHE A 79 -16.24 -18.71 -8.48
N ASP A 80 -16.72 -19.94 -8.52
CA ASP A 80 -18.09 -20.25 -8.08
C ASP A 80 -18.15 -20.11 -6.55
N ASP A 81 -19.19 -19.43 -6.04
CA ASP A 81 -19.42 -19.21 -4.61
C ASP A 81 -19.45 -20.51 -3.80
N ALA A 82 -19.77 -21.64 -4.43
CA ALA A 82 -19.78 -22.96 -3.81
C ALA A 82 -18.38 -23.43 -3.37
N PHE A 83 -17.31 -22.89 -3.97
CA PHE A 83 -15.93 -23.20 -3.60
C PHE A 83 -15.37 -22.27 -2.54
N ILE A 84 -16.07 -21.20 -2.20
CA ILE A 84 -15.64 -20.23 -1.21
C ILE A 84 -16.15 -20.64 0.16
N ASP A 85 -15.30 -21.29 0.93
CA ASP A 85 -15.54 -21.59 2.33
C ASP A 85 -15.22 -20.40 3.23
N LYS A 86 -15.32 -20.59 4.54
CA LYS A 86 -15.05 -19.53 5.52
C LYS A 86 -13.60 -19.04 5.48
N GLU A 87 -12.63 -19.92 5.30
CA GLU A 87 -11.20 -19.57 5.33
C GLU A 87 -10.82 -18.75 4.09
N ILE A 88 -11.30 -19.16 2.92
CA ILE A 88 -11.14 -18.40 1.69
C ILE A 88 -11.85 -17.04 1.80
N ALA A 89 -13.05 -17.01 2.39
CA ALA A 89 -13.79 -15.77 2.60
C ALA A 89 -13.06 -14.80 3.54
N GLU A 90 -12.39 -15.27 4.59
CA GLU A 90 -11.56 -14.46 5.48
C GLU A 90 -10.38 -13.83 4.71
N ALA A 91 -9.71 -14.60 3.85
CA ALA A 91 -8.60 -14.10 3.04
C ALA A 91 -9.07 -13.05 2.00
N LEU A 92 -10.13 -13.34 1.25
CA LEU A 92 -10.69 -12.41 0.26
C LEU A 92 -11.19 -11.12 0.92
N TYR A 93 -11.91 -11.23 2.04
CA TYR A 93 -12.39 -10.07 2.78
C TYR A 93 -11.25 -9.20 3.30
N THR A 94 -10.15 -9.82 3.77
CA THR A 94 -8.96 -9.11 4.22
C THR A 94 -8.36 -8.27 3.10
N GLY A 95 -8.15 -8.84 1.89
CA GLY A 95 -7.61 -8.09 0.76
C GLY A 95 -8.53 -6.93 0.34
N ILE A 96 -9.85 -7.16 0.27
CA ILE A 96 -10.82 -6.08 -0.02
C ILE A 96 -10.73 -4.96 1.02
N VAL A 97 -10.65 -5.29 2.32
CA VAL A 97 -10.51 -4.30 3.41
C VAL A 97 -9.25 -3.45 3.23
N HIS A 98 -8.11 -4.06 2.88
CA HIS A 98 -6.85 -3.36 2.73
C HIS A 98 -6.84 -2.42 1.52
N ASP A 99 -7.24 -2.89 0.35
CA ASP A 99 -7.22 -2.09 -0.87
C ASP A 99 -8.26 -0.96 -0.88
N THR A 100 -9.35 -1.16 -0.16
CA THR A 100 -10.41 -0.14 -0.04
C THR A 100 -10.25 0.79 1.15
N GLY A 101 -9.23 0.61 1.98
CA GLY A 101 -9.06 1.34 3.23
C GLY A 101 -10.29 1.22 4.12
N VAL A 102 -10.71 -0.01 4.38
CA VAL A 102 -11.96 -0.33 5.13
C VAL A 102 -13.18 0.32 4.45
N PHE A 103 -13.28 0.15 3.13
CA PHE A 103 -14.37 0.67 2.29
C PHE A 103 -14.47 2.21 2.23
N GLN A 104 -13.41 2.94 2.61
CA GLN A 104 -13.40 4.41 2.58
C GLN A 104 -13.02 4.98 1.20
N TYR A 105 -12.28 4.24 0.39
CA TYR A 105 -11.80 4.74 -0.89
C TYR A 105 -12.89 4.65 -1.98
N SER A 106 -12.78 5.53 -2.97
CA SER A 106 -13.77 5.63 -4.06
C SER A 106 -13.87 4.38 -4.95
N CYS A 107 -12.87 3.50 -4.91
CA CYS A 107 -12.92 2.21 -5.60
C CYS A 107 -13.90 1.22 -4.96
N ALA A 108 -14.29 1.40 -3.69
CA ALA A 108 -15.27 0.57 -3.00
C ALA A 108 -16.68 0.88 -3.50
N GLY A 109 -17.05 0.31 -4.63
CA GLY A 109 -18.35 0.50 -5.27
C GLY A 109 -19.46 -0.43 -4.74
N LYS A 110 -20.61 -0.38 -5.41
CA LYS A 110 -21.76 -1.23 -5.06
C LYS A 110 -21.38 -2.72 -5.08
N ARG A 111 -20.67 -3.16 -6.12
CA ARG A 111 -20.30 -4.56 -6.28
C ARG A 111 -19.37 -5.03 -5.17
N THR A 112 -18.39 -4.22 -4.78
CA THR A 112 -17.52 -4.48 -3.63
C THR A 112 -18.29 -4.73 -2.34
N MET A 113 -19.32 -3.90 -2.08
CA MET A 113 -20.16 -4.03 -0.89
C MET A 113 -21.04 -5.30 -0.94
N GLU A 114 -21.54 -5.66 -2.12
CA GLU A 114 -22.30 -6.90 -2.32
C GLU A 114 -21.44 -8.13 -2.02
N ILE A 115 -20.22 -8.19 -2.58
CA ILE A 115 -19.27 -9.28 -2.34
C ILE A 115 -18.89 -9.32 -0.86
N ALA A 116 -18.54 -8.18 -0.25
CA ALA A 116 -18.23 -8.13 1.17
C ALA A 116 -19.40 -8.67 2.03
N GLY A 117 -20.64 -8.36 1.67
CA GLY A 117 -21.83 -8.91 2.33
C GLY A 117 -21.92 -10.44 2.23
N ILE A 118 -21.71 -10.99 1.03
CA ILE A 118 -21.70 -12.45 0.80
C ILE A 118 -20.60 -13.12 1.59
N LEU A 119 -19.38 -12.55 1.60
CA LEU A 119 -18.28 -13.08 2.38
C LEU A 119 -18.59 -13.09 3.89
N VAL A 120 -19.30 -12.07 4.40
CA VAL A 120 -19.76 -12.04 5.80
C VAL A 120 -20.79 -13.14 6.07
N GLU A 121 -21.66 -13.49 5.13
CA GLU A 121 -22.61 -14.60 5.25
C GLU A 121 -21.94 -15.98 5.37
N LYS A 122 -20.67 -16.12 4.90
CA LYS A 122 -19.85 -17.32 5.11
C LYS A 122 -19.42 -17.50 6.58
N GLY A 123 -19.78 -16.58 7.47
CA GLY A 123 -19.55 -16.67 8.92
C GLY A 123 -18.17 -16.18 9.35
N ILE A 124 -17.53 -15.32 8.59
CA ILE A 124 -16.27 -14.66 8.98
C ILE A 124 -16.49 -13.68 10.14
N ASN A 125 -15.47 -13.46 10.93
CA ASN A 125 -15.49 -12.41 11.93
C ASN A 125 -14.90 -11.10 11.38
N LYS A 126 -15.74 -10.35 10.64
CA LYS A 126 -15.32 -9.10 9.99
C LYS A 126 -14.70 -8.07 10.93
N SER A 127 -15.21 -7.96 12.15
CA SER A 127 -14.68 -6.99 13.13
C SER A 127 -13.26 -7.37 13.54
N ARG A 128 -13.05 -8.65 13.87
CA ARG A 128 -11.72 -9.16 14.17
C ARG A 128 -10.75 -8.95 13.00
N ILE A 129 -11.18 -9.24 11.76
CA ILE A 129 -10.34 -9.05 10.57
C ILE A 129 -9.91 -7.59 10.45
N ILE A 130 -10.86 -6.66 10.57
CA ILE A 130 -10.57 -5.23 10.45
C ILE A 130 -9.65 -4.75 11.59
N ASP A 131 -9.95 -5.15 12.82
CA ASP A 131 -9.17 -4.74 13.97
C ASP A 131 -7.73 -5.27 13.90
N GLU A 132 -7.56 -6.59 13.78
CA GLU A 132 -6.24 -7.23 13.81
C GLU A 132 -5.39 -6.94 12.56
N SER A 133 -6.00 -6.72 11.39
CA SER A 133 -5.23 -6.52 10.16
C SER A 133 -5.02 -5.06 9.76
N PHE A 134 -5.88 -4.13 10.21
CA PHE A 134 -5.85 -2.76 9.73
C PHE A 134 -5.63 -1.73 10.85
N TYR A 135 -6.29 -1.90 12.00
CA TYR A 135 -6.26 -0.89 13.07
C TYR A 135 -5.31 -1.21 14.22
N GLU A 136 -5.09 -2.49 14.54
CA GLU A 136 -4.27 -2.85 15.69
C GLU A 136 -2.83 -2.37 15.52
N LYS A 137 -2.34 -1.71 16.55
CA LYS A 137 -0.98 -1.19 16.62
C LYS A 137 -0.36 -1.59 17.95
N THR A 138 0.92 -1.93 17.92
CA THR A 138 1.68 -2.13 19.15
C THR A 138 1.77 -0.85 19.95
N TYR A 139 2.03 -0.95 21.25
CA TYR A 139 2.26 0.23 22.07
C TYR A 139 3.44 1.08 21.56
N LYS A 140 4.50 0.43 21.07
CA LYS A 140 5.66 1.06 20.44
C LYS A 140 5.26 1.86 19.19
N GLN A 141 4.47 1.27 18.30
CA GLN A 141 3.93 1.96 17.12
C GLN A 141 3.09 3.18 17.49
N ASN A 142 2.27 3.08 18.54
CA ASN A 142 1.48 4.21 19.01
C ASN A 142 2.36 5.32 19.61
N LEU A 143 3.44 4.98 20.31
CA LEU A 143 4.36 5.96 20.87
C LEU A 143 5.09 6.73 19.77
N ILE A 144 5.68 6.03 18.79
CA ILE A 144 6.40 6.69 17.70
C ILE A 144 5.46 7.49 16.79
N LEU A 145 4.24 6.99 16.54
CA LEU A 145 3.19 7.76 15.86
C LEU A 145 2.90 9.06 16.61
N GLY A 146 2.69 9.00 17.93
CA GLY A 146 2.45 10.17 18.76
C GLY A 146 3.59 11.18 18.69
N ARG A 147 4.84 10.71 18.74
CA ARG A 147 6.03 11.55 18.60
C ARG A 147 6.08 12.24 17.23
N CYS A 148 5.89 11.50 16.16
CA CYS A 148 5.89 12.02 14.79
C CYS A 148 4.75 13.03 14.55
N LEU A 149 3.59 12.86 15.18
CA LEU A 149 2.50 13.82 15.12
C LEU A 149 2.83 15.11 15.88
N LEU A 150 3.40 15.01 17.08
CA LEU A 150 3.77 16.18 17.90
C LEU A 150 4.86 17.03 17.23
N GLU A 151 5.79 16.42 16.51
CA GLU A 151 6.85 17.12 15.79
C GLU A 151 6.49 17.48 14.34
N SER A 152 5.30 17.12 13.89
CA SER A 152 4.85 17.49 12.56
C SER A 152 4.58 19.00 12.48
N TYR A 153 4.75 19.54 11.28
CA TYR A 153 4.43 20.93 11.02
C TYR A 153 3.68 21.12 9.71
N LEU A 154 2.87 22.17 9.67
CA LEU A 154 2.13 22.57 8.49
C LEU A 154 2.94 23.58 7.66
N CYS A 155 2.91 23.45 6.35
CA CYS A 155 3.48 24.38 5.40
C CYS A 155 2.54 24.59 4.20
N LEU A 156 2.94 25.41 3.22
CA LEU A 156 2.15 25.70 2.01
C LEU A 156 0.72 26.16 2.36
N GLU A 157 0.60 27.18 3.18
CA GLU A 157 -0.69 27.71 3.66
C GLU A 157 -1.56 26.65 4.35
N ASN A 158 -0.92 25.77 5.14
CA ASN A 158 -1.53 24.62 5.83
C ASN A 158 -2.10 23.54 4.91
N LYS A 159 -1.72 23.54 3.62
CA LYS A 159 -2.14 22.51 2.66
C LYS A 159 -1.21 21.28 2.66
N CYS A 160 -0.03 21.40 3.23
CA CYS A 160 0.92 20.29 3.36
C CYS A 160 1.31 20.10 4.82
N ILE A 161 1.39 18.84 5.25
CA ILE A 161 1.92 18.45 6.57
C ILE A 161 3.18 17.63 6.37
N VAL A 162 4.20 17.91 7.17
CA VAL A 162 5.50 17.24 7.13
C VAL A 162 5.85 16.70 8.50
N SER A 163 6.36 15.49 8.56
CA SER A 163 6.95 14.90 9.76
C SER A 163 8.21 14.14 9.39
N VAL A 164 9.19 14.17 10.28
CA VAL A 164 10.51 13.52 10.11
C VAL A 164 10.79 12.65 11.32
N ALA A 165 11.01 11.36 11.10
CA ALA A 165 11.55 10.45 12.09
C ALA A 165 13.06 10.33 11.88
N THR A 166 13.86 11.00 12.72
CA THR A 166 15.32 10.91 12.67
C THR A 166 15.80 9.58 13.25
N ALA A 167 17.04 9.20 12.98
CA ALA A 167 17.68 8.03 13.59
C ALA A 167 17.67 8.10 15.13
N GLU A 168 17.75 9.32 15.71
CA GLU A 168 17.66 9.53 17.15
C GLU A 168 16.27 9.18 17.69
N ILE A 169 15.19 9.63 17.02
CA ILE A 169 13.82 9.30 17.38
C ILE A 169 13.60 7.79 17.27
N MET A 170 14.02 7.18 16.17
CA MET A 170 13.88 5.73 15.99
C MET A 170 14.59 4.95 17.09
N LYS A 171 15.80 5.39 17.46
CA LYS A 171 16.58 4.80 18.55
C LYS A 171 15.93 5.01 19.92
N GLU A 172 15.38 6.19 20.19
CA GLU A 172 14.69 6.53 21.45
C GLU A 172 13.53 5.56 21.73
N TYR A 173 12.78 5.19 20.67
CA TYR A 173 11.63 4.29 20.78
C TYR A 173 11.94 2.83 20.44
N GLU A 174 13.21 2.49 20.19
CA GLU A 174 13.64 1.15 19.72
C GLU A 174 12.82 0.69 18.51
N ALA A 175 12.47 1.66 17.62
CA ALA A 175 11.62 1.43 16.48
C ALA A 175 12.42 1.03 15.25
N ASP A 176 11.84 0.14 14.45
CA ASP A 176 12.30 -0.18 13.11
C ASP A 176 11.37 0.39 12.03
N THR A 177 11.62 0.07 10.77
CA THR A 177 10.84 0.61 9.65
C THR A 177 9.41 0.11 9.62
N GLU A 178 9.12 -1.07 10.19
CA GLU A 178 7.76 -1.64 10.27
C GLU A 178 6.90 -0.89 11.30
N ASP A 179 7.55 -0.35 12.34
CA ASP A 179 6.86 0.46 13.35
C ASP A 179 6.37 1.82 12.83
N LEU A 180 6.87 2.25 11.66
CA LEU A 180 6.50 3.54 11.04
C LEU A 180 5.26 3.46 10.15
N ASP A 181 4.72 2.25 9.98
CA ASP A 181 3.56 2.05 9.10
C ASP A 181 2.32 2.81 9.59
N GLY A 182 1.68 3.48 8.61
CA GLY A 182 0.46 4.24 8.85
C GLY A 182 0.68 5.68 9.32
N ILE A 183 1.90 6.10 9.71
CA ILE A 183 2.17 7.48 10.16
C ILE A 183 1.77 8.49 9.07
N VAL A 184 2.18 8.28 7.82
CA VAL A 184 1.84 9.19 6.72
C VAL A 184 0.33 9.26 6.47
N ASN A 185 -0.40 8.16 6.68
CA ASN A 185 -1.85 8.13 6.55
C ASN A 185 -2.52 8.97 7.66
N GLN A 186 -2.00 8.88 8.88
CA GLN A 186 -2.48 9.69 10.01
C GLN A 186 -2.22 11.18 9.79
N LEU A 187 -1.07 11.55 9.23
CA LEU A 187 -0.77 12.93 8.83
C LEU A 187 -1.77 13.40 7.76
N ARG A 188 -2.05 12.58 6.74
CA ARG A 188 -2.93 12.89 5.60
C ARG A 188 -4.36 13.25 6.02
N ILE A 189 -4.91 12.63 7.07
CA ILE A 189 -6.28 12.90 7.52
C ILE A 189 -6.43 14.19 8.32
N THR A 190 -5.36 14.97 8.50
CA THR A 190 -5.43 16.30 9.11
C THR A 190 -6.31 17.22 8.26
N LYS A 191 -7.28 17.88 8.90
CA LYS A 191 -8.26 18.74 8.21
C LYS A 191 -7.56 19.86 7.43
N GLY A 192 -7.90 20.01 6.16
CA GLY A 192 -7.35 21.03 5.26
C GLY A 192 -6.09 20.59 4.50
N VAL A 193 -5.43 19.53 4.93
CA VAL A 193 -4.25 19.00 4.28
C VAL A 193 -4.59 18.42 2.92
N LYS A 194 -3.82 18.80 1.89
CA LYS A 194 -3.87 18.28 0.52
C LYS A 194 -2.77 17.27 0.24
N ALA A 195 -1.61 17.41 0.89
CA ALA A 195 -0.50 16.48 0.80
C ALA A 195 0.13 16.23 2.18
N ALA A 196 0.52 14.99 2.44
CA ALA A 196 1.29 14.60 3.61
C ALA A 196 2.63 14.02 3.16
N VAL A 197 3.68 14.44 3.84
CA VAL A 197 5.07 14.03 3.64
C VAL A 197 5.59 13.45 4.93
N PHE A 198 5.92 12.17 4.93
CA PHE A 198 6.59 11.52 6.05
C PHE A 198 7.97 11.06 5.60
N ILE A 199 8.98 11.40 6.39
CA ILE A 199 10.39 11.14 6.09
C ILE A 199 10.99 10.36 7.24
N TYR A 200 11.77 9.34 6.94
CA TYR A 200 12.60 8.68 7.95
C TYR A 200 13.98 8.38 7.40
N GLU A 201 14.95 8.42 8.31
CA GLU A 201 16.36 8.20 8.01
C GLU A 201 16.64 6.70 7.85
N LEU A 202 17.22 6.30 6.70
CA LEU A 202 17.65 4.94 6.42
C LEU A 202 19.12 4.73 6.82
N SER A 203 19.95 5.72 6.49
CA SER A 203 21.38 5.76 6.77
C SER A 203 21.87 7.21 6.71
N ASP A 204 23.14 7.44 6.98
CA ASP A 204 23.70 8.81 6.89
C ASP A 204 23.35 9.46 5.55
N LYS A 205 22.61 10.58 5.61
CA LYS A 205 22.16 11.38 4.46
C LYS A 205 21.32 10.62 3.43
N GLU A 206 20.69 9.53 3.81
CA GLU A 206 19.74 8.81 3.00
C GLU A 206 18.41 8.68 3.74
N TYR A 207 17.33 9.19 3.11
CA TYR A 207 16.02 9.31 3.74
C TYR A 207 14.94 8.69 2.86
N LYS A 208 14.14 7.81 3.42
CA LYS A 208 12.92 7.35 2.76
C LYS A 208 11.82 8.38 2.93
N VAL A 209 11.12 8.64 1.85
CA VAL A 209 9.97 9.55 1.80
C VAL A 209 8.72 8.79 1.43
N SER A 210 7.69 8.95 2.24
CA SER A 210 6.33 8.50 1.95
C SER A 210 5.43 9.70 1.70
N LEU A 211 4.73 9.69 0.59
CA LEU A 211 3.84 10.76 0.14
C LEU A 211 2.40 10.25 0.09
N ARG A 212 1.47 11.04 0.59
CA ARG A 212 0.03 10.79 0.46
C ARG A 212 -0.69 12.05 0.04
N ALA A 213 -1.76 11.90 -0.72
CA ALA A 213 -2.52 13.05 -1.22
C ALA A 213 -4.03 12.90 -0.98
N ASN A 214 -4.69 14.06 -0.85
CA ASN A 214 -6.13 14.22 -0.85
C ASN A 214 -6.58 14.99 -2.10
N GLY A 215 -7.86 14.85 -2.50
CA GLY A 215 -8.40 15.52 -3.68
C GLY A 215 -7.65 15.11 -4.95
N ASP A 216 -7.34 16.03 -5.84
CA ASP A 216 -6.75 15.77 -7.16
C ASP A 216 -5.22 15.91 -7.21
N VAL A 217 -4.57 16.10 -6.07
CA VAL A 217 -3.10 16.18 -5.98
C VAL A 217 -2.45 14.88 -6.42
N ASN A 218 -1.41 14.98 -7.26
CA ASN A 218 -0.68 13.84 -7.81
C ASN A 218 0.73 13.74 -7.22
N VAL A 219 0.87 12.95 -6.15
CA VAL A 219 2.17 12.74 -5.51
C VAL A 219 3.08 11.75 -6.23
N SER A 220 2.56 10.97 -7.19
CA SER A 220 3.39 10.09 -8.02
C SER A 220 4.37 10.89 -8.88
N ARG A 221 3.89 11.99 -9.49
CA ARG A 221 4.76 12.90 -10.27
C ARG A 221 5.90 13.48 -9.42
N VAL A 222 5.58 13.85 -8.19
CA VAL A 222 6.60 14.33 -7.24
C VAL A 222 7.64 13.25 -6.97
N ALA A 223 7.19 12.03 -6.64
CA ALA A 223 8.10 10.92 -6.35
C ALA A 223 9.04 10.59 -7.53
N VAL A 224 8.53 10.61 -8.76
CA VAL A 224 9.32 10.33 -9.98
C VAL A 224 10.48 11.32 -10.16
N ILE A 225 10.31 12.60 -9.82
CA ILE A 225 11.39 13.62 -9.89
C ILE A 225 12.58 13.23 -9.00
N PHE A 226 12.31 12.54 -7.88
CA PHE A 226 13.32 12.06 -6.92
C PHE A 226 13.67 10.57 -7.12
N GLY A 227 13.45 10.02 -8.32
CA GLY A 227 13.82 8.64 -8.66
C GLY A 227 12.95 7.58 -7.99
N GLY A 228 11.77 7.95 -7.53
CA GLY A 228 10.79 7.07 -6.94
C GLY A 228 9.58 6.83 -7.84
N GLY A 229 8.43 6.47 -7.24
CA GLY A 229 7.19 6.20 -7.98
C GLY A 229 6.04 5.86 -7.07
N GLY A 230 4.95 5.41 -7.67
CA GLY A 230 3.73 5.01 -6.98
C GLY A 230 2.46 5.47 -7.70
N HIS A 231 1.36 5.47 -6.97
CA HIS A 231 0.06 5.91 -7.47
C HIS A 231 -0.17 7.40 -7.23
N ILE A 232 -1.17 7.96 -7.91
CA ILE A 232 -1.55 9.38 -7.79
C ILE A 232 -1.70 9.83 -6.34
N LYS A 233 -2.31 8.99 -5.47
CA LYS A 233 -2.60 9.31 -4.07
C LYS A 233 -1.58 8.78 -3.05
N ALA A 234 -0.69 7.89 -3.48
CA ALA A 234 0.28 7.22 -2.61
C ALA A 234 1.57 6.93 -3.38
N ALA A 235 2.65 7.58 -3.03
CA ALA A 235 3.94 7.42 -3.69
C ALA A 235 5.09 7.48 -2.69
N GLY A 236 6.27 7.09 -3.11
CA GLY A 236 7.47 7.16 -2.29
C GLY A 236 8.72 7.37 -3.12
N CYS A 237 9.73 7.97 -2.51
CA CYS A 237 11.05 8.17 -3.12
C CYS A 237 12.14 8.08 -2.03
N THR A 238 13.37 8.29 -2.43
CA THR A 238 14.52 8.35 -1.52
C THR A 238 15.28 9.66 -1.78
N LEU A 239 15.47 10.46 -0.74
CA LEU A 239 16.33 11.63 -0.79
C LEU A 239 17.75 11.25 -0.42
N ARG A 240 18.74 11.81 -1.11
CA ARG A 240 20.17 11.64 -0.83
C ARG A 240 20.84 12.99 -0.74
N GLY A 241 21.51 13.25 0.37
CA GLY A 241 22.18 14.52 0.68
C GLY A 241 21.71 15.09 2.01
N GLU A 242 22.07 16.34 2.28
CA GLU A 242 21.63 17.03 3.50
C GLU A 242 20.11 17.27 3.46
N LEU A 243 19.40 16.80 4.47
CA LEU A 243 17.92 16.94 4.52
C LEU A 243 17.50 18.41 4.47
N SER A 244 18.30 19.30 5.06
CA SER A 244 18.07 20.75 5.02
C SER A 244 18.09 21.35 3.61
N GLU A 245 18.75 20.69 2.65
CA GLU A 245 18.81 21.10 1.25
C GLU A 245 17.78 20.37 0.38
N GLU A 246 17.57 19.07 0.62
CA GLU A 246 16.69 18.23 -0.20
C GLU A 246 15.20 18.41 0.13
N LEU A 247 14.86 18.60 1.40
CA LEU A 247 13.47 18.78 1.82
C LEU A 247 12.83 20.02 1.21
N PRO A 248 13.45 21.21 1.15
CA PRO A 248 12.87 22.35 0.45
C PRO A 248 12.60 22.09 -1.04
N LYS A 249 13.44 21.31 -1.73
CA LYS A 249 13.21 20.92 -3.14
C LYS A 249 11.98 20.04 -3.26
N LEU A 250 11.85 19.03 -2.39
CA LEU A 250 10.68 18.16 -2.34
C LEU A 250 9.39 18.95 -2.08
N ILE A 251 9.40 19.84 -1.10
CA ILE A 251 8.24 20.68 -0.75
C ILE A 251 7.87 21.64 -1.91
N SER A 252 8.84 22.14 -2.65
CA SER A 252 8.58 22.95 -3.87
C SER A 252 7.84 22.15 -4.93
N GLU A 253 8.17 20.88 -5.15
CA GLU A 253 7.47 20.04 -6.12
C GLU A 253 6.06 19.64 -5.62
N VAL A 254 5.91 19.42 -4.31
CA VAL A 254 4.59 19.23 -3.69
C VAL A 254 3.70 20.47 -3.88
N ASP A 255 4.24 21.68 -3.72
CA ASP A 255 3.50 22.93 -3.93
C ASP A 255 3.00 23.07 -5.37
N LYS A 256 3.84 22.75 -6.36
CA LYS A 256 3.44 22.72 -7.78
C LYS A 256 2.27 21.78 -8.00
N SER A 257 2.37 20.54 -7.48
CA SER A 257 1.31 19.54 -7.60
C SER A 257 0.00 19.95 -6.92
N ILE A 258 0.07 20.67 -5.80
CA ILE A 258 -1.11 21.22 -5.11
C ILE A 258 -1.75 22.34 -5.92
N LYS A 259 -0.96 23.21 -6.55
CA LYS A 259 -1.45 24.31 -7.39
C LYS A 259 -2.11 23.79 -8.67
N GLU A 260 -1.48 22.83 -9.35
CA GLU A 260 -2.05 22.19 -10.55
C GLU A 260 -3.40 21.51 -10.27
N ALA A 261 -3.59 20.96 -9.08
CA ALA A 261 -4.86 20.32 -8.68
C ALA A 261 -5.95 21.31 -8.27
N GLY A 262 -5.63 22.57 -8.12
CA GLY A 262 -6.58 23.65 -7.77
C GLY A 262 -7.07 24.48 -8.96
N GLU A 263 -6.51 24.24 -10.15
CA GLU A 263 -6.93 24.80 -11.43
C GLU A 263 -7.98 23.88 -12.11
#